data_b445d77c6848c1ba3599f2f3af215332
#
_entry.id   b445d77c6848c1ba3599f2f3af215332
#
_cell.length_a   1.000
_cell.length_b   1.000
_cell.length_c   1.000
_cell.angle_alpha   90.00
_cell.angle_beta   90.00
_cell.angle_gamma   90.00
#
_symmetry.space_group_name_H-M   'P 1'
#
loop_
_entity.id
_entity.type
_entity.pdbx_description
1 polymer ?
#
loop_
_entity_poly.entity_id
_entity_poly.type
_entity_poly.pdbx_seq_one_letter_code
_entity_poly.pdbx_strand_id
1 'polypeptide(L)'
;MNNTQLLLINDMCGYGKVALSAMIPVLSHMGYRIHNLPTALVSDTLNYPKFYIHDTTEYVRQSLAIWEELGFEFDAISTGFIASEEETRIISDFCHARAERGTKVFVDPIMGDNGALYAGVPETTIGLMRELLACADYTVPNYTEACLLTGTPMKEGLSADEARELVVAVRRLGAKSVVVTSCVVDGAHAIVGYDHVAGEYFTIPFEMVDVYFPGTGDTFSAVMLGRVMAGWSLQRATADAARVVRELIVRNADQEDKSAGLPIEACLDVVDGE
;
A
#
# COMPACT_ATOMS: atom_id res chain seq x y z
N MET A 1 -3.12 21.43 -14.35
CA MET A 1 -2.97 19.96 -14.42
C MET A 1 -1.67 19.62 -13.73
N ASN A 2 -1.73 18.68 -12.81
CA ASN A 2 -0.52 18.17 -12.17
C ASN A 2 0.25 17.32 -13.20
N ASN A 3 1.53 17.60 -13.40
CA ASN A 3 2.36 16.85 -14.36
C ASN A 3 3.08 15.66 -13.71
N THR A 4 2.87 15.45 -12.42
CA THR A 4 3.49 14.36 -11.66
C THR A 4 3.08 13.00 -12.21
N GLN A 5 4.06 12.18 -12.56
CA GLN A 5 3.90 10.86 -13.14
C GLN A 5 4.09 9.79 -12.05
N LEU A 6 3.06 9.00 -11.81
CA LEU A 6 3.10 7.92 -10.83
C LEU A 6 3.06 6.57 -11.54
N LEU A 7 3.98 5.68 -11.20
CA LEU A 7 3.94 4.28 -11.62
C LEU A 7 3.35 3.43 -10.49
N LEU A 8 2.27 2.73 -10.78
CA LEU A 8 1.65 1.77 -9.87
C LEU A 8 2.02 0.35 -10.31
N ILE A 9 2.65 -0.40 -9.43
CA ILE A 9 3.07 -1.79 -9.61
C ILE A 9 2.28 -2.64 -8.62
N ASN A 10 1.17 -3.22 -9.07
CA ASN A 10 0.24 -3.99 -8.22
C ASN A 10 -0.60 -4.90 -9.12
N ASP A 11 -1.38 -5.83 -8.57
CA ASP A 11 -2.27 -6.65 -9.39
C ASP A 11 -3.44 -5.83 -9.97
N MET A 12 -4.03 -6.36 -11.04
CA MET A 12 -5.22 -5.82 -11.66
C MET A 12 -6.40 -6.76 -11.43
N CYS A 13 -7.34 -6.33 -10.60
CA CYS A 13 -8.57 -7.05 -10.34
C CYS A 13 -9.62 -6.75 -11.43
N GLY A 14 -10.18 -7.79 -12.04
CA GLY A 14 -11.20 -7.66 -13.09
C GLY A 14 -12.58 -7.32 -12.55
N TYR A 15 -13.02 -8.00 -11.48
CA TYR A 15 -14.29 -7.74 -10.81
C TYR A 15 -14.06 -7.41 -9.35
N GLY A 16 -14.25 -6.14 -9.00
CA GLY A 16 -14.07 -5.60 -7.66
C GLY A 16 -13.03 -4.49 -7.59
N LYS A 17 -12.96 -3.84 -6.43
CA LYS A 17 -12.15 -2.64 -6.18
C LYS A 17 -11.06 -2.93 -5.15
N VAL A 18 -10.00 -3.58 -5.63
CA VAL A 18 -8.75 -3.82 -4.90
C VAL A 18 -7.57 -3.47 -5.80
N ALA A 19 -6.40 -3.33 -5.25
CA ALA A 19 -5.16 -3.10 -5.95
C ALA A 19 -5.26 -1.95 -7.00
N LEU A 20 -4.79 -2.13 -8.23
CA LEU A 20 -4.87 -1.11 -9.28
C LEU A 20 -6.30 -0.63 -9.53
N SER A 21 -7.30 -1.53 -9.44
CA SER A 21 -8.71 -1.16 -9.66
C SER A 21 -9.25 -0.19 -8.61
N ALA A 22 -8.66 -0.15 -7.42
CA ALA A 22 -8.97 0.82 -6.37
C ALA A 22 -8.08 2.08 -6.47
N MET A 23 -6.78 1.93 -6.72
CA MET A 23 -5.81 3.02 -6.69
C MET A 23 -5.96 4.00 -7.87
N ILE A 24 -6.20 3.48 -9.08
CA ILE A 24 -6.29 4.27 -10.31
C ILE A 24 -7.37 5.36 -10.23
N PRO A 25 -8.64 5.06 -9.89
CA PRO A 25 -9.66 6.09 -9.83
C PRO A 25 -9.36 7.17 -8.78
N VAL A 26 -8.82 6.81 -7.62
CA VAL A 26 -8.44 7.75 -6.56
C VAL A 26 -7.36 8.71 -7.04
N LEU A 27 -6.24 8.19 -7.52
CA LEU A 27 -5.09 9.01 -7.94
C LEU A 27 -5.36 9.80 -9.21
N SER A 28 -6.16 9.25 -10.15
CA SER A 28 -6.61 9.98 -11.34
C SER A 28 -7.53 11.15 -10.96
N HIS A 29 -8.43 10.96 -10.00
CA HIS A 29 -9.29 12.02 -9.47
C HIS A 29 -8.46 13.14 -8.80
N MET A 30 -7.38 12.77 -8.09
CA MET A 30 -6.42 13.72 -7.52
C MET A 30 -5.57 14.44 -8.57
N GLY A 31 -5.74 14.14 -9.85
CA GLY A 31 -5.11 14.82 -10.99
C GLY A 31 -3.72 14.33 -11.36
N TYR A 32 -3.30 13.17 -10.89
CA TYR A 32 -2.01 12.55 -11.26
C TYR A 32 -2.07 11.87 -12.62
N ARG A 33 -0.92 11.80 -13.31
CA ARG A 33 -0.72 10.96 -14.48
C ARG A 33 -0.31 9.56 -14.03
N ILE A 34 -1.20 8.59 -14.23
CA ILE A 34 -1.00 7.23 -13.75
C ILE A 34 -0.49 6.33 -14.86
N HIS A 35 0.58 5.60 -14.57
CA HIS A 35 1.12 4.50 -15.35
C HIS A 35 0.98 3.22 -14.56
N ASN A 36 0.68 2.10 -15.21
CA ASN A 36 0.32 0.87 -14.53
C ASN A 36 1.22 -0.28 -15.01
N LEU A 37 1.71 -1.06 -14.07
CA LEU A 37 2.41 -2.30 -14.32
C LEU A 37 1.73 -3.41 -13.52
N PRO A 38 0.77 -4.14 -14.12
CA PRO A 38 0.09 -5.22 -13.43
C PRO A 38 1.03 -6.40 -13.15
N THR A 39 1.13 -6.79 -11.89
CA THR A 39 1.92 -7.94 -11.40
C THR A 39 1.16 -9.25 -11.49
N ALA A 40 -0.16 -9.18 -11.57
CA ALA A 40 -1.05 -10.28 -11.87
C ALA A 40 -2.34 -9.74 -12.50
N LEU A 41 -3.01 -10.56 -13.30
CA LEU A 41 -4.41 -10.33 -13.65
C LEU A 41 -5.26 -11.27 -12.81
N VAL A 42 -6.12 -10.70 -11.97
CA VAL A 42 -6.98 -11.45 -11.05
C VAL A 42 -8.42 -11.29 -11.50
N SER A 43 -9.14 -12.41 -11.69
CA SER A 43 -10.51 -12.38 -12.24
C SER A 43 -11.48 -11.56 -11.39
N ASP A 44 -11.33 -11.66 -10.07
CA ASP A 44 -12.18 -11.02 -9.06
C ASP A 44 -11.45 -10.94 -7.72
N THR A 45 -12.03 -10.29 -6.72
CA THR A 45 -11.40 -10.22 -5.40
C THR A 45 -11.30 -11.60 -4.75
N LEU A 46 -10.24 -11.83 -3.98
CA LEU A 46 -10.03 -13.11 -3.28
C LEU A 46 -11.09 -13.43 -2.21
N ASN A 47 -12.05 -12.53 -2.00
CA ASN A 47 -13.18 -12.72 -1.10
C ASN A 47 -14.33 -13.54 -1.73
N TYR A 48 -14.31 -13.76 -3.03
CA TYR A 48 -15.22 -14.67 -3.69
C TYR A 48 -14.74 -16.12 -3.59
N PRO A 49 -15.66 -17.11 -3.66
CA PRO A 49 -15.30 -18.52 -3.46
C PRO A 49 -14.50 -19.14 -4.61
N LYS A 50 -14.40 -18.45 -5.73
CA LYS A 50 -13.63 -18.87 -6.91
C LYS A 50 -13.00 -17.65 -7.53
N PHE A 51 -11.74 -17.76 -7.89
CA PHE A 51 -10.97 -16.75 -8.60
C PHE A 51 -9.93 -17.41 -9.50
N TYR A 52 -9.40 -16.66 -10.42
CA TYR A 52 -8.29 -17.04 -11.27
C TYR A 52 -7.21 -15.97 -11.21
N ILE A 53 -5.97 -16.38 -11.04
CA ILE A 53 -4.80 -15.50 -11.06
C ILE A 53 -3.93 -15.87 -12.26
N HIS A 54 -3.66 -14.91 -13.12
CA HIS A 54 -2.71 -15.02 -14.22
C HIS A 54 -1.44 -14.25 -13.85
N ASP A 55 -0.33 -14.98 -13.75
CA ASP A 55 1.00 -14.43 -13.52
C ASP A 55 1.45 -13.58 -14.72
N THR A 56 1.98 -12.40 -14.48
CA THR A 56 2.43 -11.47 -15.52
C THR A 56 3.93 -11.20 -15.48
N THR A 57 4.73 -12.06 -14.84
CA THR A 57 6.18 -11.87 -14.66
C THR A 57 6.91 -11.56 -15.98
N GLU A 58 6.58 -12.28 -17.06
CA GLU A 58 7.23 -12.00 -18.36
C GLU A 58 6.80 -10.66 -18.96
N TYR A 59 5.51 -10.28 -18.80
CA TYR A 59 5.04 -8.95 -19.21
C TYR A 59 5.75 -7.84 -18.44
N VAL A 60 5.91 -8.01 -17.11
CA VAL A 60 6.66 -7.07 -16.25
C VAL A 60 8.09 -6.91 -16.75
N ARG A 61 8.79 -8.02 -16.97
CA ARG A 61 10.17 -8.03 -17.49
C ARG A 61 10.32 -7.26 -18.79
N GLN A 62 9.48 -7.57 -19.77
CA GLN A 62 9.52 -6.94 -21.09
C GLN A 62 9.14 -5.47 -21.03
N SER A 63 8.12 -5.12 -20.24
CA SER A 63 7.67 -3.74 -20.09
C SER A 63 8.76 -2.85 -19.50
N LEU A 64 9.40 -3.29 -18.41
CA LEU A 64 10.47 -2.53 -17.76
C LEU A 64 11.68 -2.35 -18.66
N ALA A 65 12.07 -3.38 -19.45
CA ALA A 65 13.15 -3.28 -20.41
C ALA A 65 12.83 -2.25 -21.51
N ILE A 66 11.63 -2.30 -22.10
CA ILE A 66 11.20 -1.34 -23.13
C ILE A 66 11.13 0.07 -22.55
N TRP A 67 10.64 0.26 -21.34
CA TRP A 67 10.54 1.58 -20.71
C TRP A 67 11.91 2.19 -20.40
N GLU A 68 12.89 1.36 -20.04
CA GLU A 68 14.27 1.83 -19.88
C GLU A 68 14.87 2.26 -21.24
N GLU A 69 14.67 1.47 -22.32
CA GLU A 69 15.13 1.83 -23.68
C GLU A 69 14.47 3.12 -24.20
N LEU A 70 13.20 3.33 -23.89
CA LEU A 70 12.45 4.54 -24.29
C LEU A 70 12.71 5.74 -23.39
N GLY A 71 13.43 5.56 -22.28
CA GLY A 71 13.76 6.64 -21.35
C GLY A 71 12.55 7.16 -20.56
N PHE A 72 11.57 6.30 -20.23
CA PHE A 72 10.42 6.74 -19.43
C PHE A 72 10.84 6.99 -17.99
N GLU A 73 10.42 8.12 -17.46
CA GLU A 73 10.72 8.55 -16.10
C GLU A 73 9.44 8.71 -15.27
N PHE A 74 9.55 8.46 -13.96
CA PHE A 74 8.45 8.55 -13.00
C PHE A 74 8.89 9.37 -11.79
N ASP A 75 8.01 10.22 -11.29
CA ASP A 75 8.27 11.00 -10.07
C ASP A 75 8.14 10.13 -8.81
N ALA A 76 7.23 9.15 -8.85
CA ALA A 76 7.12 8.15 -7.81
C ALA A 76 6.68 6.78 -8.36
N ILE A 77 7.09 5.74 -7.65
CA ILE A 77 6.70 4.34 -7.85
C ILE A 77 5.98 3.88 -6.58
N SER A 78 4.82 3.24 -6.73
CA SER A 78 4.14 2.55 -5.63
C SER A 78 4.04 1.08 -5.96
N THR A 79 4.54 0.22 -5.06
CA THR A 79 4.40 -1.23 -5.18
C THR A 79 3.34 -1.75 -4.23
N GLY A 80 2.62 -2.80 -4.64
CA GLY A 80 1.67 -3.54 -3.83
C GLY A 80 1.90 -5.04 -3.93
N PHE A 81 0.87 -5.82 -4.22
CA PHE A 81 0.98 -7.27 -4.36
C PHE A 81 1.87 -7.65 -5.55
N ILE A 82 2.76 -8.62 -5.33
CA ILE A 82 3.67 -9.16 -6.33
C ILE A 82 3.51 -10.69 -6.33
N ALA A 83 3.25 -11.26 -7.51
CA ALA A 83 2.75 -12.62 -7.63
C ALA A 83 3.82 -13.72 -7.44
N SER A 84 5.09 -13.44 -7.73
CA SER A 84 6.16 -14.44 -7.70
C SER A 84 7.47 -13.91 -7.15
N GLU A 85 8.35 -14.82 -6.69
CA GLU A 85 9.70 -14.47 -6.25
C GLU A 85 10.55 -13.86 -7.37
N GLU A 86 10.42 -14.38 -8.59
CA GLU A 86 11.14 -13.88 -9.74
C GLU A 86 10.72 -12.45 -10.07
N GLU A 87 9.42 -12.19 -10.08
CA GLU A 87 8.85 -10.87 -10.32
C GLU A 87 9.28 -9.88 -9.22
N THR A 88 9.31 -10.31 -7.95
CA THR A 88 9.77 -9.47 -6.85
C THR A 88 11.20 -9.01 -7.05
N ARG A 89 12.10 -9.91 -7.50
CA ARG A 89 13.50 -9.52 -7.77
C ARG A 89 13.60 -8.51 -8.90
N ILE A 90 12.87 -8.73 -10.01
CA ILE A 90 12.85 -7.80 -11.15
C ILE A 90 12.36 -6.41 -10.71
N ILE A 91 11.28 -6.37 -9.95
CA ILE A 91 10.70 -5.10 -9.46
C ILE A 91 11.63 -4.43 -8.45
N SER A 92 12.24 -5.20 -7.56
CA SER A 92 13.21 -4.69 -6.58
C SER A 92 14.40 -4.04 -7.27
N ASP A 93 15.02 -4.71 -8.24
CA ASP A 93 16.15 -4.16 -9.01
C ASP A 93 15.75 -2.87 -9.72
N PHE A 94 14.57 -2.83 -10.32
CA PHE A 94 14.05 -1.64 -10.97
C PHE A 94 13.82 -0.49 -9.97
N CYS A 95 13.18 -0.76 -8.83
CA CYS A 95 12.93 0.25 -7.80
C CYS A 95 14.25 0.81 -7.23
N HIS A 96 15.24 -0.03 -6.96
CA HIS A 96 16.56 0.41 -6.52
C HIS A 96 17.23 1.34 -7.54
N ALA A 97 17.25 0.95 -8.82
CA ALA A 97 17.85 1.77 -9.87
C ALA A 97 17.13 3.13 -10.04
N ARG A 98 15.80 3.15 -9.88
CA ARG A 98 15.00 4.38 -9.96
C ARG A 98 15.17 5.27 -8.72
N ALA A 99 15.25 4.70 -7.53
CA ALA A 99 15.52 5.41 -6.30
C ALA A 99 16.88 6.16 -6.35
N GLU A 100 17.92 5.55 -6.93
CA GLU A 100 19.23 6.18 -7.15
C GLU A 100 19.15 7.39 -8.09
N ARG A 101 18.16 7.43 -8.99
CA ARG A 101 17.89 8.56 -9.90
C ARG A 101 16.97 9.63 -9.29
N GLY A 102 16.49 9.42 -8.04
CA GLY A 102 15.67 10.37 -7.32
C GLY A 102 14.16 10.13 -7.37
N THR A 103 13.70 9.06 -8.04
CA THR A 103 12.29 8.62 -8.01
C THR A 103 11.92 8.23 -6.58
N LYS A 104 10.78 8.71 -6.07
CA LYS A 104 10.26 8.31 -4.76
C LYS A 104 9.70 6.90 -4.80
N VAL A 105 10.06 6.05 -3.85
CA VAL A 105 9.58 4.67 -3.78
C VAL A 105 8.67 4.49 -2.56
N PHE A 106 7.42 4.10 -2.82
CA PHE A 106 6.42 3.74 -1.84
C PHE A 106 6.21 2.22 -1.90
N VAL A 107 6.44 1.54 -0.78
CA VAL A 107 6.30 0.09 -0.69
C VAL A 107 5.17 -0.26 0.26
N ASP A 108 4.11 -0.85 -0.28
CA ASP A 108 3.09 -1.56 0.48
C ASP A 108 3.45 -3.06 0.43
N PRO A 109 3.95 -3.64 1.52
CA PRO A 109 4.49 -5.00 1.51
C PRO A 109 3.38 -6.05 1.67
N ILE A 110 2.39 -6.02 0.77
CA ILE A 110 1.19 -6.85 0.82
C ILE A 110 1.56 -8.33 0.84
N MET A 111 1.40 -8.99 2.00
CA MET A 111 1.67 -10.41 2.15
C MET A 111 0.80 -11.12 3.18
N GLY A 112 0.11 -10.40 4.05
CA GLY A 112 -0.68 -11.03 5.11
C GLY A 112 -1.51 -10.06 5.93
N ASP A 113 -2.46 -10.60 6.69
CA ASP A 113 -3.29 -9.86 7.63
C ASP A 113 -3.80 -10.81 8.73
N ASN A 114 -4.39 -10.26 9.80
CA ASN A 114 -4.99 -11.03 10.90
C ASN A 114 -4.05 -12.09 11.50
N GLY A 115 -2.76 -11.77 11.60
CA GLY A 115 -1.75 -12.61 12.22
C GLY A 115 -1.13 -13.68 11.33
N ALA A 116 -1.44 -13.74 10.02
CA ALA A 116 -0.96 -14.76 9.11
C ALA A 116 -0.66 -14.22 7.70
N LEU A 117 0.18 -14.94 6.97
CA LEU A 117 0.33 -14.74 5.52
C LEU A 117 -0.98 -15.10 4.80
N TYR A 118 -1.27 -14.41 3.70
CA TYR A 118 -2.39 -14.77 2.83
C TYR A 118 -2.23 -16.17 2.25
N ALA A 119 -3.35 -16.84 1.97
CA ALA A 119 -3.34 -18.16 1.37
C ALA A 119 -2.55 -18.16 0.05
N GLY A 120 -1.56 -19.05 -0.04
CA GLY A 120 -0.70 -19.18 -1.22
C GLY A 120 0.54 -18.28 -1.23
N VAL A 121 0.70 -17.36 -0.28
CA VAL A 121 1.92 -16.56 -0.13
C VAL A 121 2.96 -17.36 0.67
N PRO A 122 4.14 -17.68 0.09
CA PRO A 122 5.18 -18.45 0.78
C PRO A 122 5.94 -17.56 1.79
N GLU A 123 6.52 -18.18 2.83
CA GLU A 123 7.34 -17.45 3.83
C GLU A 123 8.55 -16.73 3.22
N THR A 124 9.06 -17.23 2.09
CA THR A 124 10.15 -16.58 1.35
C THR A 124 9.84 -15.16 0.94
N THR A 125 8.54 -14.82 0.75
CA THR A 125 8.07 -13.47 0.45
C THR A 125 8.50 -12.45 1.50
N ILE A 126 8.59 -12.84 2.78
CA ILE A 126 9.05 -11.94 3.86
C ILE A 126 10.47 -11.43 3.58
N GLY A 127 11.36 -12.33 3.13
CA GLY A 127 12.74 -11.97 2.76
C GLY A 127 12.79 -10.99 1.58
N LEU A 128 12.01 -11.27 0.55
CA LEU A 128 11.93 -10.45 -0.66
C LEU A 128 11.34 -9.05 -0.37
N MET A 129 10.32 -8.96 0.47
CA MET A 129 9.78 -7.66 0.89
C MET A 129 10.79 -6.86 1.71
N ARG A 130 11.63 -7.51 2.55
CA ARG A 130 12.73 -6.81 3.23
C ARG A 130 13.75 -6.23 2.25
N GLU A 131 14.07 -6.94 1.17
CA GLU A 131 14.96 -6.44 0.12
C GLU A 131 14.35 -5.22 -0.58
N LEU A 132 13.06 -5.26 -0.88
CA LEU A 132 12.35 -4.15 -1.51
C LEU A 132 12.26 -2.92 -0.59
N LEU A 133 12.07 -3.11 0.73
CA LEU A 133 12.05 -2.03 1.71
C LEU A 133 13.37 -1.26 1.77
N ALA A 134 14.49 -1.86 1.40
CA ALA A 134 15.80 -1.21 1.47
C ALA A 134 15.91 0.05 0.57
N CYS A 135 15.10 0.16 -0.49
CA CYS A 135 15.05 1.36 -1.33
C CYS A 135 13.84 2.27 -1.07
N ALA A 136 12.98 1.93 -0.10
CA ALA A 136 11.76 2.65 0.15
C ALA A 136 11.98 4.04 0.79
N ASP A 137 11.41 5.09 0.19
CA ASP A 137 11.23 6.37 0.87
C ASP A 137 10.09 6.27 1.90
N TYR A 138 9.04 5.51 1.56
CA TYR A 138 7.85 5.29 2.40
C TYR A 138 7.43 3.82 2.37
N THR A 139 7.03 3.27 3.50
CA THR A 139 6.40 1.94 3.56
C THR A 139 5.17 1.95 4.45
N VAL A 140 4.17 1.12 4.09
CA VAL A 140 2.84 1.12 4.72
C VAL A 140 2.40 -0.31 5.11
N PRO A 141 3.18 -1.06 5.90
CA PRO A 141 2.73 -2.36 6.38
C PRO A 141 1.53 -2.22 7.32
N ASN A 142 0.63 -3.20 7.31
CA ASN A 142 -0.26 -3.40 8.44
C ASN A 142 0.50 -4.00 9.64
N TYR A 143 -0.16 -4.11 10.80
CA TYR A 143 0.48 -4.63 12.02
C TYR A 143 1.03 -6.06 11.84
N THR A 144 0.30 -6.93 11.16
CA THR A 144 0.73 -8.30 10.86
C THR A 144 2.00 -8.30 10.01
N GLU A 145 2.02 -7.54 8.94
CA GLU A 145 3.16 -7.42 8.05
C GLU A 145 4.38 -6.81 8.74
N ALA A 146 4.17 -5.77 9.55
CA ALA A 146 5.25 -5.18 10.35
C ALA A 146 5.89 -6.21 11.30
N CYS A 147 5.08 -7.05 11.95
CA CYS A 147 5.56 -8.13 12.81
C CYS A 147 6.31 -9.20 12.01
N LEU A 148 5.77 -9.65 10.87
CA LEU A 148 6.42 -10.63 9.98
C LEU A 148 7.76 -10.11 9.43
N LEU A 149 7.78 -8.87 8.97
CA LEU A 149 8.98 -8.22 8.45
C LEU A 149 10.08 -8.08 9.49
N THR A 150 9.74 -7.81 10.73
CA THR A 150 10.73 -7.55 11.80
C THR A 150 11.05 -8.77 12.64
N GLY A 151 10.21 -9.82 12.59
CA GLY A 151 10.27 -10.96 13.49
C GLY A 151 9.78 -10.61 14.91
N THR A 152 9.08 -9.47 15.06
CA THR A 152 8.49 -9.07 16.34
C THR A 152 7.30 -9.96 16.69
N PRO A 153 7.22 -10.53 17.89
CA PRO A 153 6.07 -11.33 18.30
C PRO A 153 4.78 -10.49 18.30
N MET A 154 3.72 -11.03 17.70
CA MET A 154 2.40 -10.38 17.69
C MET A 154 1.77 -10.40 19.07
N LYS A 155 1.04 -9.33 19.41
CA LYS A 155 0.30 -9.14 20.65
C LYS A 155 -1.09 -8.61 20.34
N GLU A 156 -2.06 -8.81 21.24
CA GLU A 156 -3.41 -8.25 21.09
C GLU A 156 -3.43 -6.71 21.17
N GLY A 157 -2.43 -6.12 21.85
CA GLY A 157 -2.25 -4.69 21.95
C GLY A 157 -0.81 -4.33 22.30
N LEU A 158 -0.44 -3.11 22.00
CA LEU A 158 0.88 -2.53 22.24
C LEU A 158 0.74 -1.36 23.22
N SER A 159 1.74 -1.15 24.05
CA SER A 159 1.96 0.17 24.66
C SER A 159 2.48 1.17 23.62
N ALA A 160 2.42 2.46 23.92
CA ALA A 160 3.00 3.50 23.05
C ALA A 160 4.51 3.28 22.76
N ASP A 161 5.26 2.80 23.75
CA ASP A 161 6.70 2.50 23.60
C ASP A 161 6.90 1.29 22.67
N GLU A 162 6.15 0.21 22.84
CA GLU A 162 6.22 -0.98 21.98
C GLU A 162 5.83 -0.65 20.53
N ALA A 163 4.80 0.18 20.32
CA ALA A 163 4.42 0.65 19.00
C ALA A 163 5.54 1.45 18.33
N ARG A 164 6.21 2.31 19.09
CA ARG A 164 7.39 3.05 18.61
C ARG A 164 8.57 2.12 18.30
N GLU A 165 8.82 1.11 19.12
CA GLU A 165 9.87 0.12 18.89
C GLU A 165 9.61 -0.67 17.60
N LEU A 166 8.35 -1.04 17.31
CA LEU A 166 7.97 -1.68 16.06
C LEU A 166 8.26 -0.80 14.85
N VAL A 167 7.90 0.49 14.89
CA VAL A 167 8.23 1.45 13.82
C VAL A 167 9.75 1.55 13.63
N VAL A 168 10.52 1.60 14.72
CA VAL A 168 11.99 1.60 14.65
C VAL A 168 12.51 0.32 14.02
N ALA A 169 11.94 -0.83 14.36
CA ALA A 169 12.35 -2.12 13.79
C ALA A 169 12.09 -2.19 12.28
N VAL A 170 10.93 -1.73 11.80
CA VAL A 170 10.64 -1.63 10.36
C VAL A 170 11.62 -0.67 9.66
N ARG A 171 11.91 0.49 10.24
CA ARG A 171 12.88 1.44 9.68
C ARG A 171 14.28 0.83 9.53
N ARG A 172 14.70 -0.04 10.44
CA ARG A 172 16.01 -0.73 10.35
C ARG A 172 16.13 -1.65 9.13
N LEU A 173 15.02 -1.99 8.47
CA LEU A 173 15.04 -2.73 7.21
C LEU A 173 15.39 -1.84 6.00
N GLY A 174 15.47 -0.50 6.17
CA GLY A 174 15.94 0.44 5.15
C GLY A 174 14.95 1.55 4.80
N ALA A 175 13.66 1.36 5.03
CA ALA A 175 12.66 2.38 4.73
C ALA A 175 12.91 3.68 5.52
N LYS A 176 12.85 4.85 4.83
CA LYS A 176 13.09 6.16 5.46
C LYS A 176 11.92 6.55 6.34
N SER A 177 10.71 6.53 5.81
CA SER A 177 9.46 6.83 6.52
C SER A 177 8.59 5.58 6.61
N VAL A 178 7.89 5.41 7.72
CA VAL A 178 7.10 4.21 8.02
C VAL A 178 5.72 4.62 8.54
N VAL A 179 4.69 3.95 8.05
CA VAL A 179 3.32 4.00 8.57
C VAL A 179 2.87 2.57 8.83
N VAL A 180 2.60 2.21 10.08
CA VAL A 180 2.04 0.90 10.43
C VAL A 180 0.57 1.06 10.73
N THR A 181 -0.27 0.44 9.91
CA THR A 181 -1.73 0.47 10.06
C THR A 181 -2.23 -0.67 10.94
N SER A 182 -3.50 -0.61 11.34
CA SER A 182 -4.20 -1.68 12.07
C SER A 182 -3.58 -2.05 13.42
N CYS A 183 -2.92 -1.11 14.09
CA CYS A 183 -2.43 -1.30 15.45
C CYS A 183 -3.54 -1.11 16.50
N VAL A 184 -3.36 -1.75 17.64
CA VAL A 184 -4.08 -1.41 18.89
C VAL A 184 -3.03 -0.90 19.86
N VAL A 185 -3.11 0.38 20.23
CA VAL A 185 -2.16 1.05 21.13
C VAL A 185 -2.88 1.57 22.35
N ASP A 186 -2.44 1.15 23.54
CA ASP A 186 -3.07 1.49 24.82
C ASP A 186 -4.60 1.24 24.83
N GLY A 187 -5.03 0.18 24.14
CA GLY A 187 -6.44 -0.24 24.05
C GLY A 187 -7.27 0.49 23.00
N ALA A 188 -6.69 1.39 22.19
CA ALA A 188 -7.37 2.09 21.11
C ALA A 188 -6.80 1.69 19.73
N HIS A 189 -7.66 1.62 18.72
CA HIS A 189 -7.19 1.45 17.35
C HIS A 189 -6.39 2.68 16.91
N ALA A 190 -5.21 2.46 16.32
CA ALA A 190 -4.31 3.52 15.93
C ALA A 190 -3.47 3.15 14.70
N ILE A 191 -3.04 4.18 13.98
CA ILE A 191 -1.96 4.12 13.00
C ILE A 191 -0.75 4.77 13.65
N VAL A 192 0.40 4.11 13.58
CA VAL A 192 1.65 4.61 14.13
C VAL A 192 2.68 4.82 13.03
N GLY A 193 3.54 5.81 13.15
CA GLY A 193 4.51 6.04 12.10
C GLY A 193 5.68 6.93 12.48
N TYR A 194 6.57 7.08 11.51
CA TYR A 194 7.71 8.00 11.56
C TYR A 194 7.83 8.75 10.23
N ASP A 195 7.82 10.05 10.29
CA ASP A 195 8.10 10.94 9.16
C ASP A 195 9.59 11.29 9.15
N HIS A 196 10.32 10.80 8.13
CA HIS A 196 11.75 11.07 7.98
C HIS A 196 12.04 12.54 7.69
N VAL A 197 11.16 13.22 6.95
CA VAL A 197 11.34 14.64 6.57
C VAL A 197 11.16 15.55 7.79
N ALA A 198 10.13 15.28 8.60
CA ALA A 198 9.89 16.02 9.85
C ALA A 198 10.81 15.56 10.99
N GLY A 199 11.34 14.33 10.94
CA GLY A 199 12.12 13.72 12.02
C GLY A 199 11.29 13.30 13.23
N GLU A 200 9.98 13.07 13.04
CA GLU A 200 9.00 12.90 14.13
C GLU A 200 8.26 11.57 14.05
N TYR A 201 8.00 10.99 15.24
CA TYR A 201 7.07 9.89 15.40
C TYR A 201 5.65 10.44 15.61
N PHE A 202 4.66 9.70 15.12
CA PHE A 202 3.26 10.06 15.32
C PHE A 202 2.40 8.83 15.61
N THR A 203 1.29 9.08 16.30
CA THR A 203 0.21 8.12 16.52
C THR A 203 -1.11 8.80 16.17
N ILE A 204 -1.91 8.17 15.33
CA ILE A 204 -3.21 8.67 14.88
C ILE A 204 -4.26 7.66 15.35
N PRO A 205 -5.03 7.97 16.41
CA PRO A 205 -6.15 7.13 16.80
C PRO A 205 -7.27 7.23 15.77
N PHE A 206 -8.00 6.14 15.56
CA PHE A 206 -9.17 6.12 14.69
C PHE A 206 -10.27 5.25 15.27
N GLU A 207 -11.51 5.52 14.87
CA GLU A 207 -12.65 4.68 15.22
C GLU A 207 -12.81 3.57 14.18
N MET A 208 -12.76 2.33 14.64
CA MET A 208 -13.02 1.17 13.80
C MET A 208 -14.51 1.13 13.43
N VAL A 209 -14.79 0.92 12.15
CA VAL A 209 -16.13 0.60 11.65
C VAL A 209 -16.19 -0.92 11.50
N ASP A 210 -17.14 -1.57 12.17
CA ASP A 210 -17.28 -3.04 12.17
C ASP A 210 -17.92 -3.54 10.86
N VAL A 211 -17.31 -3.15 9.74
CA VAL A 211 -17.66 -3.59 8.39
C VAL A 211 -16.39 -3.78 7.59
N TYR A 212 -16.24 -4.95 6.99
CA TYR A 212 -15.09 -5.30 6.19
C TYR A 212 -15.35 -5.11 4.69
N PHE A 213 -14.45 -4.42 4.01
CA PHE A 213 -14.36 -4.35 2.55
C PHE A 213 -12.93 -4.67 2.11
N PRO A 214 -12.71 -5.53 1.11
CA PRO A 214 -11.40 -5.64 0.49
C PRO A 214 -11.00 -4.33 -0.23
N GLY A 215 -9.70 -4.07 -0.37
CA GLY A 215 -9.18 -2.88 -1.07
C GLY A 215 -9.15 -1.60 -0.26
N THR A 216 -9.50 -1.65 1.04
CA THR A 216 -9.37 -0.47 1.93
C THR A 216 -7.92 -0.07 2.15
N GLY A 217 -6.99 -1.03 2.22
CA GLY A 217 -5.55 -0.79 2.27
C GLY A 217 -5.04 -0.10 1.01
N ASP A 218 -5.43 -0.60 -0.17
CA ASP A 218 -5.06 0.02 -1.46
C ASP A 218 -5.58 1.45 -1.58
N THR A 219 -6.82 1.69 -1.13
CA THR A 219 -7.41 3.04 -1.10
C THR A 219 -6.65 3.96 -0.14
N PHE A 220 -6.30 3.46 1.04
CA PHE A 220 -5.49 4.19 2.01
C PHE A 220 -4.13 4.57 1.42
N SER A 221 -3.42 3.60 0.83
CA SER A 221 -2.12 3.80 0.21
C SER A 221 -2.18 4.79 -0.96
N ALA A 222 -3.26 4.75 -1.77
CA ALA A 222 -3.48 5.69 -2.87
C ALA A 222 -3.68 7.13 -2.38
N VAL A 223 -4.56 7.34 -1.38
CA VAL A 223 -4.80 8.69 -0.82
C VAL A 223 -3.52 9.23 -0.17
N MET A 224 -2.86 8.42 0.67
CA MET A 224 -1.62 8.83 1.34
C MET A 224 -0.53 9.20 0.32
N LEU A 225 -0.28 8.36 -0.69
CA LEU A 225 0.66 8.63 -1.79
C LEU A 225 0.34 9.96 -2.45
N GLY A 226 -0.92 10.15 -2.87
CA GLY A 226 -1.33 11.37 -3.55
C GLY A 226 -1.10 12.62 -2.68
N ARG A 227 -1.43 12.58 -1.38
CA ARG A 227 -1.22 13.71 -0.46
C ARG A 227 0.26 14.00 -0.21
N VAL A 228 1.08 12.96 -0.03
CA VAL A 228 2.54 13.12 0.11
C VAL A 228 3.14 13.75 -1.15
N MET A 229 2.74 13.29 -2.34
CA MET A 229 3.22 13.86 -3.61
C MET A 229 2.69 15.29 -3.87
N ALA A 230 1.60 15.68 -3.21
CA ALA A 230 1.12 17.08 -3.16
C ALA A 230 1.85 17.94 -2.12
N GLY A 231 2.85 17.39 -1.41
CA GLY A 231 3.66 18.12 -0.43
C GLY A 231 3.11 18.17 1.00
N TRP A 232 2.13 17.32 1.33
CA TRP A 232 1.67 17.21 2.72
C TRP A 232 2.70 16.47 3.58
N SER A 233 2.74 16.79 4.89
CA SER A 233 3.50 15.95 5.83
C SER A 233 2.92 14.54 5.87
N LEU A 234 3.76 13.54 6.16
CA LEU A 234 3.32 12.15 6.21
C LEU A 234 2.20 11.96 7.23
N GLN A 235 2.32 12.57 8.42
CA GLN A 235 1.27 12.49 9.44
C GLN A 235 -0.08 13.02 8.94
N ARG A 236 -0.11 14.19 8.28
CA ARG A 236 -1.33 14.76 7.72
C ARG A 236 -1.91 13.90 6.60
N ALA A 237 -1.05 13.41 5.70
CA ALA A 237 -1.45 12.53 4.60
C ALA A 237 -2.06 11.21 5.12
N THR A 238 -1.45 10.62 6.17
CA THR A 238 -1.93 9.43 6.86
C THR A 238 -3.29 9.65 7.53
N ALA A 239 -3.46 10.79 8.22
CA ALA A 239 -4.72 11.13 8.88
C ALA A 239 -5.86 11.31 7.86
N ASP A 240 -5.59 11.96 6.74
CA ASP A 240 -6.59 12.13 5.67
C ASP A 240 -6.91 10.80 4.98
N ALA A 241 -5.93 9.95 4.72
CA ALA A 241 -6.17 8.60 4.18
C ALA A 241 -7.08 7.77 5.10
N ALA A 242 -6.85 7.81 6.41
CA ALA A 242 -7.71 7.15 7.39
C ALA A 242 -9.14 7.72 7.39
N ARG A 243 -9.28 9.04 7.31
CA ARG A 243 -10.58 9.72 7.21
C ARG A 243 -11.34 9.28 5.96
N VAL A 244 -10.68 9.32 4.80
CA VAL A 244 -11.28 8.94 3.51
C VAL A 244 -11.76 7.48 3.55
N VAL A 245 -10.91 6.56 3.97
CA VAL A 245 -11.28 5.13 4.06
C VAL A 245 -12.45 4.92 5.00
N ARG A 246 -12.41 5.55 6.20
CA ARG A 246 -13.51 5.45 7.17
C ARG A 246 -14.83 5.97 6.58
N GLU A 247 -14.79 7.12 5.93
CA GLU A 247 -16.00 7.71 5.33
C GLU A 247 -16.55 6.86 4.20
N LEU A 248 -15.70 6.30 3.34
CA LEU A 248 -16.09 5.35 2.31
C LEU A 248 -16.77 4.11 2.90
N ILE A 249 -16.22 3.53 3.97
CA ILE A 249 -16.81 2.38 4.67
C ILE A 249 -18.18 2.75 5.24
N VAL A 250 -18.28 3.88 5.96
CA VAL A 250 -19.54 4.33 6.59
C VAL A 250 -20.62 4.57 5.55
N ARG A 251 -20.31 5.25 4.44
CA ARG A 251 -21.27 5.52 3.35
C ARG A 251 -21.80 4.25 2.69
N ASN A 252 -21.02 3.17 2.71
CA ASN A 252 -21.33 1.94 1.99
C ASN A 252 -21.58 0.74 2.93
N ALA A 253 -21.76 0.98 4.24
CA ALA A 253 -21.92 -0.08 5.23
C ALA A 253 -23.08 -1.04 4.93
N ASP A 254 -24.15 -0.54 4.31
CA ASP A 254 -25.34 -1.31 3.95
C ASP A 254 -25.27 -1.98 2.56
N GLN A 255 -24.13 -1.87 1.83
CA GLN A 255 -23.95 -2.54 0.55
C GLN A 255 -24.13 -4.07 0.71
N GLU A 256 -24.94 -4.70 -0.15
CA GLU A 256 -25.23 -6.14 -0.08
C GLU A 256 -23.99 -6.99 -0.36
N ASP A 257 -23.33 -6.73 -1.50
CA ASP A 257 -22.10 -7.42 -1.89
C ASP A 257 -20.85 -6.62 -1.48
N LYS A 258 -20.35 -6.89 -0.30
CA LYS A 258 -19.11 -6.29 0.20
C LYS A 258 -17.86 -6.90 -0.43
N SER A 259 -17.97 -8.12 -0.98
CA SER A 259 -16.82 -8.82 -1.59
C SER A 259 -16.28 -8.10 -2.83
N ALA A 260 -17.12 -7.31 -3.51
CA ALA A 260 -16.68 -6.48 -4.63
C ALA A 260 -15.82 -5.26 -4.22
N GLY A 261 -15.66 -5.01 -2.93
CA GLY A 261 -14.97 -3.82 -2.42
C GLY A 261 -15.84 -2.57 -2.42
N LEU A 262 -15.22 -1.43 -2.14
CA LEU A 262 -15.90 -0.14 -2.08
C LEU A 262 -16.19 0.40 -3.49
N PRO A 263 -17.36 1.03 -3.75
CA PRO A 263 -17.69 1.63 -5.05
C PRO A 263 -16.97 2.97 -5.23
N ILE A 264 -15.65 2.93 -5.39
CA ILE A 264 -14.73 4.09 -5.36
C ILE A 264 -15.20 5.22 -6.29
N GLU A 265 -15.54 4.90 -7.55
CA GLU A 265 -15.91 5.90 -8.56
C GLU A 265 -17.19 6.67 -8.19
N ALA A 266 -18.08 6.06 -7.42
CA ALA A 266 -19.31 6.72 -6.96
C ALA A 266 -19.10 7.61 -5.74
N CYS A 267 -17.93 7.56 -5.12
CA CYS A 267 -17.63 8.20 -3.84
C CYS A 267 -16.35 9.05 -3.86
N LEU A 268 -15.84 9.42 -5.04
CA LEU A 268 -14.60 10.20 -5.17
C LEU A 268 -14.67 11.59 -4.52
N ASP A 269 -15.86 12.13 -4.31
CA ASP A 269 -16.08 13.38 -3.56
C ASP A 269 -15.52 13.33 -2.13
N VAL A 270 -15.42 12.13 -1.53
CA VAL A 270 -14.81 11.93 -0.20
C VAL A 270 -13.33 12.31 -0.21
N VAL A 271 -12.66 12.11 -1.35
CA VAL A 271 -11.24 12.45 -1.52
C VAL A 271 -11.04 13.97 -1.55
N ASP A 272 -12.02 14.76 -1.99
CA ASP A 272 -11.95 16.23 -2.09
C ASP A 272 -12.16 16.94 -0.73
N GLY A 273 -12.73 16.23 0.25
CA GLY A 273 -12.97 16.78 1.59
C GLY A 273 -11.68 17.11 2.34
N GLU A 274 -11.64 18.28 3.01
CA GLU A 274 -10.55 18.68 3.93
C GLU A 274 -10.80 18.13 5.35
#